data_a7c0f9301b85dd37ddb3042ae10c8561
#
_entry.id   a7c0f9301b85dd37ddb3042ae10c8561
#
_cell.length_a   1.000
_cell.length_b   1.000
_cell.length_c   1.000
_cell.angle_alpha   90.00
_cell.angle_beta   90.00
_cell.angle_gamma   90.00
#
_symmetry.space_group_name_H-M   'P 1'
#
loop_
_entity.id
_entity.type
_entity.pdbx_description
1 polymer ?
#
loop_
_entity_poly.entity_id
_entity_poly.type
_entity_poly.pdbx_seq_one_letter_code
_entity_poly.pdbx_strand_id
1 'polypeptide(L)'
;MPDGSGAESQPRKRRAREFTRGRQLDPIAFGQVEALLAREEPVPGRLIECLHVIQDAYGQLSAAHLRALAEILRLPMAAVYEVATFYAHFDIVKEGEAPIPPVTIRVCDSLSCAMAGGHELLRALEAGADPAQIRVVRAPCMGLCDKAPAVAVGHNYFGPA
;
A
#
# COMPACT_ATOMS: atom_id res chain seq x y z
N MET A 1 9.01 71.12 15.64
CA MET A 1 8.04 70.41 14.85
C MET A 1 8.80 69.43 13.98
N PRO A 2 8.87 68.09 14.29
CA PRO A 2 9.33 67.12 13.35
C PRO A 2 8.12 66.34 12.76
N ASP A 3 8.07 66.32 11.46
CA ASP A 3 7.06 65.62 10.66
C ASP A 3 7.23 64.12 10.78
N GLY A 4 6.20 63.44 11.27
CA GLY A 4 6.08 62.01 11.30
C GLY A 4 5.59 61.48 9.95
N SER A 5 6.48 61.05 9.05
CA SER A 5 6.11 60.28 7.88
C SER A 5 5.90 58.80 8.24
N GLY A 6 4.64 58.46 8.51
CA GLY A 6 4.21 57.09 8.68
C GLY A 6 4.34 56.33 7.34
N ALA A 7 5.34 55.48 7.27
CA ALA A 7 5.46 54.53 6.17
C ALA A 7 4.43 53.43 6.38
N GLU A 8 3.30 53.48 5.66
CA GLU A 8 2.34 52.41 5.54
C GLU A 8 3.01 51.20 4.87
N SER A 9 3.27 50.15 5.66
CA SER A 9 3.73 48.90 5.16
C SER A 9 2.61 48.18 4.41
N GLN A 10 2.67 48.21 3.07
CA GLN A 10 1.79 47.41 2.24
C GLN A 10 1.89 45.93 2.56
N PRO A 11 0.79 45.19 2.71
CA PRO A 11 0.84 43.74 2.95
C PRO A 11 1.45 43.04 1.74
N ARG A 12 2.56 42.36 1.95
CA ARG A 12 3.20 41.52 0.93
C ARG A 12 2.18 40.45 0.49
N LYS A 13 1.62 40.60 -0.72
CA LYS A 13 0.83 39.54 -1.37
C LYS A 13 1.68 38.29 -1.43
N ARG A 14 1.33 37.25 -0.67
CA ARG A 14 1.90 35.92 -0.80
C ARG A 14 1.62 35.45 -2.23
N ARG A 15 2.66 35.42 -3.07
CA ARG A 15 2.55 34.77 -4.37
C ARG A 15 2.07 33.35 -4.14
N ALA A 16 0.89 33.00 -4.68
CA ALA A 16 0.44 31.62 -4.73
C ALA A 16 1.56 30.81 -5.37
N ARG A 17 1.99 29.73 -4.72
CA ARG A 17 3.04 28.88 -5.28
C ARG A 17 2.48 28.25 -6.55
N GLU A 18 3.16 28.44 -7.65
CA GLU A 18 2.81 27.96 -9.00
C GLU A 18 2.84 26.41 -9.09
N PHE A 19 3.43 25.73 -8.11
CA PHE A 19 3.49 24.26 -8.01
C PHE A 19 2.95 23.79 -6.68
N THR A 20 1.96 22.89 -6.73
CA THR A 20 1.47 22.17 -5.57
C THR A 20 2.54 21.17 -5.10
N ARG A 21 2.88 21.19 -3.81
CA ARG A 21 3.80 20.22 -3.23
C ARG A 21 3.13 18.87 -3.08
N GLY A 22 3.85 17.79 -3.39
CA GLY A 22 3.38 16.42 -3.25
C GLY A 22 2.87 15.81 -4.56
N ARG A 23 2.47 14.55 -4.49
CA ARG A 23 1.94 13.82 -5.64
C ARG A 23 0.63 14.43 -6.12
N GLN A 24 0.55 14.73 -7.40
CA GLN A 24 -0.67 15.20 -8.03
C GLN A 24 -1.71 14.07 -8.09
N LEU A 25 -2.98 14.44 -8.07
CA LEU A 25 -4.08 13.50 -8.25
C LEU A 25 -4.15 13.09 -9.73
N ASP A 26 -4.08 11.80 -9.99
CA ASP A 26 -4.32 11.23 -11.31
C ASP A 26 -5.83 11.03 -11.50
N PRO A 27 -6.46 11.70 -12.48
CA PRO A 27 -7.91 11.59 -12.69
C PRO A 27 -8.36 10.17 -13.07
N ILE A 28 -7.51 9.39 -13.75
CA ILE A 28 -7.82 8.01 -14.15
C ILE A 28 -7.85 7.12 -12.90
N ALA A 29 -6.78 7.16 -12.10
CA ALA A 29 -6.71 6.41 -10.86
C ALA A 29 -7.81 6.83 -9.88
N PHE A 30 -8.17 8.12 -9.82
CA PHE A 30 -9.28 8.60 -9.01
C PHE A 30 -10.61 7.98 -9.44
N GLY A 31 -10.96 8.04 -10.73
CA GLY A 31 -12.19 7.43 -11.24
C GLY A 31 -12.23 5.92 -11.03
N GLN A 32 -11.10 5.22 -11.15
CA GLN A 32 -10.99 3.78 -10.90
C GLN A 32 -11.30 3.45 -9.44
N VAL A 33 -10.67 4.14 -8.49
CA VAL A 33 -10.88 3.91 -7.05
C VAL A 33 -12.27 4.32 -6.62
N GLU A 34 -12.79 5.46 -7.12
CA GLU A 34 -14.14 5.92 -6.83
C GLU A 34 -15.20 4.91 -7.30
N ALA A 35 -15.09 4.41 -8.53
CA ALA A 35 -15.99 3.39 -9.07
C ALA A 35 -15.93 2.08 -8.29
N LEU A 36 -14.74 1.66 -7.89
CA LEU A 36 -14.52 0.44 -7.12
C LEU A 36 -15.15 0.52 -5.72
N LEU A 37 -15.02 1.68 -5.07
CA LEU A 37 -15.54 1.92 -3.73
C LEU A 37 -16.98 2.44 -3.70
N ALA A 38 -17.64 2.56 -4.84
CA ALA A 38 -19.02 3.11 -4.91
C ALA A 38 -20.07 2.31 -4.11
N ARG A 39 -19.78 1.03 -3.83
CA ARG A 39 -20.64 0.16 -2.99
C ARG A 39 -20.18 0.03 -1.55
N GLU A 40 -18.99 0.57 -1.27
CA GLU A 40 -18.38 0.56 0.05
C GLU A 40 -18.64 1.91 0.70
N GLU A 41 -19.00 2.07 1.87
CA GLU A 41 -19.07 3.38 2.52
C GLU A 41 -17.65 3.88 2.87
N PRO A 42 -16.97 4.63 1.97
CA PRO A 42 -15.58 4.99 2.15
C PRO A 42 -15.47 6.12 3.20
N VAL A 43 -15.24 5.72 4.43
CA VAL A 43 -14.97 6.61 5.56
C VAL A 43 -13.56 6.38 6.11
N PRO A 44 -12.93 7.36 6.77
CA PRO A 44 -11.56 7.22 7.28
C PRO A 44 -11.31 5.97 8.13
N GLY A 45 -12.29 5.54 8.92
CA GLY A 45 -12.20 4.33 9.76
C GLY A 45 -12.15 3.02 8.98
N ARG A 46 -12.48 3.02 7.69
CA ARG A 46 -12.44 1.83 6.81
C ARG A 46 -11.27 1.85 5.83
N LEU A 47 -10.18 2.51 6.19
CA LEU A 47 -8.99 2.61 5.35
C LEU A 47 -8.43 1.23 4.96
N ILE A 48 -8.34 0.30 5.91
CA ILE A 48 -7.77 -1.03 5.68
C ILE A 48 -8.65 -1.83 4.71
N GLU A 49 -9.97 -1.80 4.88
CA GLU A 49 -10.92 -2.46 3.99
C GLU A 49 -10.84 -1.89 2.57
N CYS A 50 -10.76 -0.57 2.44
CA CYS A 50 -10.59 0.08 1.13
C CYS A 50 -9.27 -0.32 0.46
N LEU A 51 -8.17 -0.47 1.22
CA LEU A 51 -6.89 -0.96 0.70
C LEU A 51 -7.01 -2.41 0.19
N HIS A 52 -7.72 -3.29 0.91
CA HIS A 52 -8.00 -4.65 0.46
C HIS A 52 -8.78 -4.65 -0.86
N VAL A 53 -9.88 -3.91 -0.95
CA VAL A 53 -10.70 -3.83 -2.15
C VAL A 53 -9.89 -3.39 -3.36
N ILE A 54 -9.01 -2.40 -3.20
CA ILE A 54 -8.14 -1.92 -4.28
C ILE A 54 -7.10 -2.98 -4.65
N GLN A 55 -6.45 -3.61 -3.67
CA GLN A 55 -5.45 -4.64 -3.94
C GLN A 55 -6.05 -5.87 -4.60
N ASP A 56 -7.23 -6.32 -4.17
CA ASP A 56 -7.92 -7.47 -4.76
C ASP A 56 -8.30 -7.21 -6.21
N ALA A 57 -8.68 -5.96 -6.55
CA ALA A 57 -9.03 -5.59 -7.91
C ALA A 57 -7.83 -5.45 -8.86
N TYR A 58 -6.69 -4.95 -8.35
CA TYR A 58 -5.52 -4.60 -9.19
C TYR A 58 -4.29 -5.46 -8.90
N GLY A 59 -4.35 -6.38 -7.94
CA GLY A 59 -3.23 -7.23 -7.50
C GLY A 59 -2.13 -6.47 -6.76
N GLN A 60 -2.23 -5.15 -6.66
CA GLN A 60 -1.23 -4.28 -6.04
C GLN A 60 -1.81 -2.90 -5.72
N LEU A 61 -1.11 -2.15 -4.86
CA LEU A 61 -1.42 -0.76 -4.53
C LEU A 61 -0.43 0.17 -5.22
N SER A 62 -0.85 0.83 -6.30
CA SER A 62 -0.02 1.85 -6.94
C SER A 62 -0.02 3.16 -6.13
N ALA A 63 1.04 3.93 -6.27
CA ALA A 63 1.11 5.25 -5.64
C ALA A 63 0.00 6.22 -6.12
N ALA A 64 -0.51 6.04 -7.35
CA ALA A 64 -1.64 6.79 -7.88
C ALA A 64 -2.95 6.38 -7.19
N HIS A 65 -3.19 5.08 -7.01
CA HIS A 65 -4.35 4.57 -6.28
C HIS A 65 -4.36 5.00 -4.81
N LEU A 66 -3.20 4.95 -4.13
CA LEU A 66 -3.08 5.44 -2.75
C LEU A 66 -3.37 6.94 -2.64
N ARG A 67 -2.93 7.75 -3.63
CA ARG A 67 -3.26 9.18 -3.66
C ARG A 67 -4.76 9.42 -3.89
N ALA A 68 -5.38 8.64 -4.78
CA ALA A 68 -6.81 8.70 -5.03
C ALA A 68 -7.63 8.32 -3.77
N LEU A 69 -7.23 7.24 -3.09
CA LEU A 69 -7.86 6.81 -1.84
C LEU A 69 -7.74 7.88 -0.74
N ALA A 70 -6.57 8.51 -0.61
CA ALA A 70 -6.35 9.60 0.35
C ALA A 70 -7.32 10.77 0.11
N GLU A 71 -7.57 11.12 -1.14
CA GLU A 71 -8.54 12.17 -1.50
C GLU A 71 -9.97 11.77 -1.16
N ILE A 72 -10.39 10.56 -1.53
CA ILE A 72 -11.74 10.03 -1.27
C ILE A 72 -12.02 9.97 0.24
N LEU A 73 -11.08 9.45 1.02
CA LEU A 73 -11.22 9.34 2.47
C LEU A 73 -10.94 10.65 3.22
N ARG A 74 -10.50 11.71 2.52
CA ARG A 74 -10.06 12.99 3.12
C ARG A 74 -8.98 12.80 4.18
N LEU A 75 -8.06 11.87 3.93
CA LEU A 75 -6.91 11.60 4.78
C LEU A 75 -5.64 12.20 4.17
N PRO A 76 -4.65 12.58 4.99
CA PRO A 76 -3.31 12.89 4.49
C PRO A 76 -2.72 11.67 3.76
N MET A 77 -2.07 11.89 2.61
CA MET A 77 -1.39 10.81 1.87
C MET A 77 -0.40 10.05 2.75
N ALA A 78 0.28 10.72 3.67
CA ALA A 78 1.20 10.10 4.60
C ALA A 78 0.52 9.05 5.50
N ALA A 79 -0.68 9.33 6.01
CA ALA A 79 -1.43 8.40 6.85
C ALA A 79 -1.87 7.15 6.06
N VAL A 80 -2.33 7.33 4.82
CA VAL A 80 -2.69 6.20 3.94
C VAL A 80 -1.47 5.35 3.62
N TYR A 81 -0.35 5.98 3.29
CA TYR A 81 0.90 5.29 2.95
C TYR A 81 1.49 4.55 4.17
N GLU A 82 1.45 5.16 5.36
CA GLU A 82 1.89 4.56 6.61
C GLU A 82 1.14 3.26 6.91
N VAL A 83 -0.19 3.27 6.83
CA VAL A 83 -1.02 2.08 7.02
C VAL A 83 -0.73 1.03 5.95
N ALA A 84 -0.69 1.43 4.67
CA ALA A 84 -0.42 0.50 3.58
C ALA A 84 0.96 -0.18 3.68
N THR A 85 1.99 0.53 4.17
CA THR A 85 3.34 -0.04 4.34
C THR A 85 3.51 -0.83 5.63
N PHE A 86 2.66 -0.63 6.63
CA PHE A 86 2.74 -1.34 7.90
C PHE A 86 2.37 -2.81 7.77
N TYR A 87 1.36 -3.13 6.98
CA TYR A 87 0.88 -4.50 6.83
C TYR A 87 1.59 -5.23 5.69
N ALA A 88 2.26 -6.35 6.00
CA ALA A 88 2.96 -7.19 5.02
C ALA A 88 2.04 -7.84 3.97
N HIS A 89 0.73 -7.74 4.15
CA HIS A 89 -0.27 -8.19 3.19
C HIS A 89 -0.36 -7.29 1.96
N PHE A 90 -0.13 -5.99 2.13
CA PHE A 90 -0.26 -5.03 1.04
C PHE A 90 1.00 -4.96 0.19
N ASP A 91 0.80 -4.98 -1.10
CA ASP A 91 1.83 -4.96 -2.13
C ASP A 91 1.87 -3.59 -2.80
N ILE A 92 2.80 -2.75 -2.39
CA ILE A 92 2.93 -1.38 -2.88
C ILE A 92 3.93 -1.34 -4.04
N VAL A 93 3.50 -0.74 -5.16
CA VAL A 93 4.35 -0.48 -6.33
C VAL A 93 4.59 1.02 -6.45
N LYS A 94 5.87 1.39 -6.45
CA LYS A 94 6.29 2.78 -6.62
C LYS A 94 6.27 3.16 -8.10
N GLU A 95 6.30 4.45 -8.34
CA GLU A 95 6.35 5.00 -9.70
C GLU A 95 7.62 4.53 -10.42
N GLY A 96 7.46 3.97 -11.62
CA GLY A 96 8.56 3.44 -12.42
C GLY A 96 9.00 2.01 -12.07
N GLU A 97 8.44 1.40 -11.03
CA GLU A 97 8.65 -0.02 -10.75
C GLU A 97 7.76 -0.90 -11.65
N ALA A 98 8.26 -2.09 -11.97
CA ALA A 98 7.48 -3.07 -12.72
C ALA A 98 6.28 -3.58 -11.89
N PRO A 99 5.17 -3.93 -12.55
CA PRO A 99 4.03 -4.57 -11.90
C PRO A 99 4.46 -5.85 -11.19
N ILE A 100 3.79 -6.16 -10.10
CA ILE A 100 4.00 -7.39 -9.34
C ILE A 100 3.42 -8.56 -10.15
N PRO A 101 4.09 -9.73 -10.18
CA PRO A 101 3.57 -10.95 -10.79
C PRO A 101 2.16 -11.29 -10.26
N PRO A 102 1.31 -11.91 -11.09
CA PRO A 102 -0.10 -12.12 -10.75
C PRO A 102 -0.33 -13.00 -9.51
N VAL A 103 0.65 -13.86 -9.17
CA VAL A 103 0.57 -14.72 -7.98
C VAL A 103 1.68 -14.36 -7.00
N THR A 104 1.32 -14.08 -5.76
CA THR A 104 2.27 -13.92 -4.66
C THR A 104 2.07 -15.04 -3.65
N ILE A 105 3.14 -15.81 -3.42
CA ILE A 105 3.24 -16.83 -2.35
C ILE A 105 3.97 -16.21 -1.17
N ARG A 106 3.31 -16.11 -0.04
CA ARG A 106 3.89 -15.63 1.22
C ARG A 106 4.22 -16.80 2.11
N VAL A 107 5.50 -16.97 2.46
CA VAL A 107 5.98 -18.04 3.34
C VAL A 107 6.25 -17.47 4.71
N CYS A 108 5.65 -18.04 5.73
CA CYS A 108 5.83 -17.60 7.12
C CYS A 108 7.28 -17.81 7.58
N ASP A 109 7.90 -16.72 8.05
CA ASP A 109 9.31 -16.68 8.52
C ASP A 109 9.41 -16.58 10.05
N SER A 110 8.34 -16.92 10.78
CA SER A 110 8.33 -16.89 12.23
C SER A 110 8.90 -18.17 12.82
N LEU A 111 9.31 -18.11 14.08
CA LEU A 111 10.08 -19.16 14.76
C LEU A 111 9.52 -20.58 14.57
N SER A 112 8.22 -20.80 14.80
CA SER A 112 7.59 -22.12 14.66
C SER A 112 7.71 -22.65 13.22
N CYS A 113 7.50 -21.81 12.22
CA CYS A 113 7.60 -22.18 10.82
C CYS A 113 9.08 -22.41 10.40
N ALA A 114 10.00 -21.59 10.88
CA ALA A 114 11.43 -21.77 10.65
C ALA A 114 11.92 -23.12 11.21
N MET A 115 11.51 -23.48 12.44
CA MET A 115 11.85 -24.78 13.05
C MET A 115 11.19 -25.97 12.35
N ALA A 116 10.05 -25.77 11.68
CA ALA A 116 9.33 -26.81 10.94
C ALA A 116 9.73 -26.88 9.45
N GLY A 117 10.87 -26.26 9.04
CA GLY A 117 11.35 -26.34 7.66
C GLY A 117 10.90 -25.20 6.74
N GLY A 118 10.37 -24.10 7.30
CA GLY A 118 9.89 -22.96 6.49
C GLY A 118 10.94 -22.32 5.59
N HIS A 119 12.21 -22.31 6.03
CA HIS A 119 13.30 -21.78 5.20
C HIS A 119 13.66 -22.68 4.02
N GLU A 120 13.56 -24.01 4.19
CA GLU A 120 13.74 -24.99 3.12
C GLU A 120 12.61 -24.88 2.11
N LEU A 121 11.36 -24.76 2.59
CA LEU A 121 10.18 -24.55 1.76
C LEU A 121 10.29 -23.25 0.95
N LEU A 122 10.70 -22.15 1.56
CA LEU A 122 10.91 -20.87 0.87
C LEU A 122 11.89 -21.04 -0.30
N ARG A 123 13.06 -21.64 -0.04
CA ARG A 123 14.08 -21.88 -1.09
C ARG A 123 13.59 -22.80 -2.21
N ALA A 124 12.83 -23.83 -1.88
CA ALA A 124 12.26 -24.76 -2.86
C ALA A 124 11.23 -24.05 -3.76
N LEU A 125 10.38 -23.22 -3.17
CA LEU A 125 9.41 -22.42 -3.93
C LEU A 125 10.09 -21.36 -4.80
N GLU A 126 11.10 -20.65 -4.29
CA GLU A 126 11.89 -19.69 -5.08
C GLU A 126 12.60 -20.35 -6.27
N ALA A 127 13.14 -21.56 -6.08
CA ALA A 127 13.82 -22.29 -7.14
C ALA A 127 12.87 -22.86 -8.21
N GLY A 128 11.62 -23.17 -7.84
CA GLY A 128 10.62 -23.75 -8.75
C GLY A 128 9.67 -22.75 -9.38
N ALA A 129 9.65 -21.51 -8.93
CA ALA A 129 8.73 -20.48 -9.41
C ALA A 129 9.22 -19.86 -10.72
N ASP A 130 8.30 -19.64 -11.67
CA ASP A 130 8.55 -18.73 -12.78
C ASP A 130 8.40 -17.28 -12.27
N PRO A 131 9.47 -16.49 -12.24
CA PRO A 131 9.42 -15.13 -11.68
C PRO A 131 8.54 -14.17 -12.48
N ALA A 132 8.14 -14.50 -13.70
CA ALA A 132 7.19 -13.71 -14.48
C ALA A 132 5.73 -13.93 -14.02
N GLN A 133 5.44 -15.05 -13.39
CA GLN A 133 4.10 -15.45 -12.97
C GLN A 133 3.93 -15.49 -11.45
N ILE A 134 5.00 -15.85 -10.74
CA ILE A 134 4.93 -16.14 -9.30
C ILE A 134 6.05 -15.38 -8.58
N ARG A 135 5.66 -14.61 -7.58
CA ARG A 135 6.56 -13.99 -6.62
C ARG A 135 6.48 -14.74 -5.29
N VAL A 136 7.61 -15.21 -4.80
CA VAL A 136 7.74 -15.84 -3.48
C VAL A 136 8.36 -14.84 -2.50
N VAL A 137 7.73 -14.62 -1.35
CA VAL A 137 8.20 -13.65 -0.36
C VAL A 137 8.09 -14.19 1.06
N ARG A 138 8.96 -13.72 1.93
CA ARG A 138 8.85 -13.95 3.37
C ARG A 138 7.71 -13.14 3.95
N ALA A 139 7.03 -13.69 4.93
CA ALA A 139 5.94 -13.01 5.63
C ALA A 139 6.00 -13.24 7.14
N PRO A 140 5.48 -12.30 7.94
CA PRO A 140 5.35 -12.47 9.37
C PRO A 140 4.38 -13.61 9.71
N CYS A 141 4.26 -13.91 11.01
CA CYS A 141 3.37 -14.96 11.49
C CYS A 141 1.92 -14.75 11.02
N MET A 142 1.35 -15.79 10.43
CA MET A 142 -0.02 -15.82 9.90
C MET A 142 -1.03 -16.43 10.90
N GLY A 143 -0.59 -16.74 12.12
CA GLY A 143 -1.45 -17.34 13.15
C GLY A 143 -1.67 -18.85 13.02
N LEU A 144 -0.98 -19.55 12.11
CA LEU A 144 -1.10 -20.99 11.86
C LEU A 144 0.08 -21.79 12.45
N CYS A 145 0.51 -21.45 13.67
CA CYS A 145 1.68 -22.08 14.28
C CYS A 145 1.49 -23.57 14.57
N ASP A 146 0.24 -24.02 14.77
CA ASP A 146 -0.16 -25.42 14.93
C ASP A 146 -0.07 -26.23 13.64
N LYS A 147 0.04 -25.57 12.50
CA LYS A 147 0.14 -26.15 11.16
C LYS A 147 1.41 -25.67 10.43
N ALA A 148 2.48 -25.50 11.19
CA ALA A 148 3.76 -25.08 10.62
C ALA A 148 4.38 -26.21 9.74
N PRO A 149 5.10 -25.86 8.63
CA PRO A 149 5.27 -24.52 8.08
C PRO A 149 4.00 -24.04 7.36
N ALA A 150 3.75 -22.71 7.38
CA ALA A 150 2.56 -22.12 6.81
C ALA A 150 2.88 -21.18 5.64
N VAL A 151 2.03 -21.21 4.62
CA VAL A 151 2.07 -20.31 3.46
C VAL A 151 0.71 -19.67 3.20
N ALA A 152 0.71 -18.53 2.53
CA ALA A 152 -0.49 -17.90 2.01
C ALA A 152 -0.35 -17.60 0.52
N VAL A 153 -1.43 -17.83 -0.24
CA VAL A 153 -1.58 -17.45 -1.64
C VAL A 153 -2.87 -16.66 -1.76
N GLY A 154 -2.77 -15.36 -2.01
CA GLY A 154 -3.90 -14.46 -1.88
C GLY A 154 -4.49 -14.51 -0.47
N HIS A 155 -5.78 -14.79 -0.35
CA HIS A 155 -6.49 -14.96 0.92
C HIS A 155 -6.53 -16.40 1.43
N ASN A 156 -5.91 -17.35 0.71
CA ASN A 156 -5.92 -18.76 1.11
C ASN A 156 -4.66 -19.10 1.90
N TYR A 157 -4.85 -19.78 3.03
CA TYR A 157 -3.79 -20.20 3.93
C TYR A 157 -3.64 -21.72 3.90
N PHE A 158 -2.40 -22.19 3.86
CA PHE A 158 -2.06 -23.60 3.80
C PHE A 158 -1.04 -23.94 4.90
N GLY A 159 -1.20 -25.12 5.49
CA GLY A 159 -0.29 -25.69 6.49
C GLY A 159 -0.77 -27.07 6.92
N PRO A 160 0.16 -27.99 7.22
CA PRO A 160 1.59 -27.94 6.90
C PRO A 160 1.82 -27.94 5.39
N ALA A 161 2.74 -27.11 4.93
CA ALA A 161 3.03 -26.87 3.52
C ALA A 161 4.39 -27.49 3.11
#